data_7d46183ffcdb00f2e4c8ff2686f3f6df
#
_entry.id   7d46183ffcdb00f2e4c8ff2686f3f6df
#
_cell.length_a   1.000
_cell.length_b   1.000
_cell.length_c   1.000
_cell.angle_alpha   90.00
_cell.angle_beta   90.00
_cell.angle_gamma   90.00
#
_symmetry.space_group_name_H-M   'P 1'
#
loop_
_entity.id
_entity.type
_entity.pdbx_description
1 polymer ?
#
loop_
_entity_poly.entity_id
_entity_poly.type
_entity_poly.pdbx_seq_one_letter_code
_entity_poly.pdbx_strand_id
1 'polypeptide(L)'
;ATEHLRIGELDVLNITKPELWHERMEIPEVHNGYINRSTFYTIYPRPPYGVFLNTSKAPFNDLNVRRGFQHALNIQNIIDITFRGDYQRLNSYNSGFGKFTNPYIKARPYSPEQARAYFARAGYTIPCPDGILRKPDGTRLTAAITFPNSSPSLASTLGKLKEDARKCGLEIQLDPLDSTVAFRKIMEKRAQASFMAWGFTPPHPMNEQGFHSRYAYDERGGLITYTNNICAYADKEMDKLLDAETNAATEDELQKATWKVQQKIDDEALWVPCWTTEFIRLGYWRWVKWPNSATTQFCHPVVFDPMESYLYWVDNDIKKETMEAKREGKTFEEVDTVYDQYRYMDSIESLDNKDGGGKLPSVPVIPESGDPLEPSATEK
;
A
#
# COMPACT_ATOMS: atom_id res chain seq x y z
N ALA A 1 -3.25 -11.39 21.01
CA ALA A 1 -4.58 -11.35 20.39
C ALA A 1 -5.08 -12.77 20.07
N THR A 2 -4.31 -13.62 19.34
CA THR A 2 -4.72 -14.99 19.00
C THR A 2 -5.02 -15.83 20.24
N GLU A 3 -4.27 -15.70 21.32
CA GLU A 3 -4.55 -16.37 22.58
C GLU A 3 -5.87 -15.90 23.23
N HIS A 4 -6.14 -14.61 23.21
CA HIS A 4 -7.42 -14.07 23.72
C HIS A 4 -8.63 -14.57 22.91
N LEU A 5 -8.46 -14.73 21.57
CA LEU A 5 -9.48 -15.39 20.75
C LEU A 5 -9.65 -16.85 21.19
N ARG A 6 -8.55 -17.62 21.34
CA ARG A 6 -8.56 -19.04 21.70
C ARG A 6 -9.26 -19.33 23.01
N ILE A 7 -9.11 -18.45 24.01
CA ILE A 7 -9.75 -18.61 25.33
C ILE A 7 -11.14 -17.97 25.43
N GLY A 8 -11.63 -17.33 24.36
CA GLY A 8 -12.97 -16.74 24.30
C GLY A 8 -13.10 -15.35 24.91
N GLU A 9 -11.99 -14.64 25.14
CA GLU A 9 -12.00 -13.24 25.55
C GLU A 9 -12.27 -12.29 24.37
N LEU A 10 -12.02 -12.75 23.15
CA LEU A 10 -12.41 -12.08 21.91
C LEU A 10 -13.36 -12.99 21.14
N ASP A 11 -14.43 -12.42 20.63
CA ASP A 11 -15.39 -13.15 19.78
C ASP A 11 -14.91 -13.19 18.32
N VAL A 12 -14.19 -12.15 17.87
CA VAL A 12 -13.66 -11.98 16.49
C VAL A 12 -12.24 -11.41 16.54
N LEU A 13 -11.41 -11.83 15.59
CA LEU A 13 -10.07 -11.29 15.40
C LEU A 13 -9.77 -11.12 13.91
N ASN A 14 -9.38 -9.91 13.51
CA ASN A 14 -8.83 -9.65 12.18
C ASN A 14 -7.35 -10.09 12.11
N ILE A 15 -7.03 -10.97 11.14
CA ILE A 15 -5.72 -11.61 11.04
C ILE A 15 -5.06 -11.21 9.72
N THR A 16 -4.33 -10.12 9.75
CA THR A 16 -3.67 -9.57 8.56
C THR A 16 -2.32 -10.21 8.22
N LYS A 17 -1.65 -10.83 9.21
CA LYS A 17 -0.31 -11.38 9.01
C LYS A 17 -0.37 -12.81 8.50
N PRO A 18 0.34 -13.15 7.39
CA PRO A 18 0.37 -14.50 6.84
C PRO A 18 0.80 -15.56 7.85
N GLU A 19 1.85 -15.29 8.64
CA GLU A 19 2.32 -16.21 9.69
C GLU A 19 1.20 -16.55 10.70
N LEU A 20 0.44 -15.53 11.13
CA LEU A 20 -0.63 -15.76 12.09
C LEU A 20 -1.76 -16.59 11.47
N TRP A 21 -2.09 -16.34 10.19
CA TRP A 21 -3.14 -17.07 9.50
C TRP A 21 -2.77 -18.52 9.21
N HIS A 22 -1.60 -18.75 8.63
CA HIS A 22 -1.17 -20.06 8.16
C HIS A 22 -0.54 -20.95 9.25
N GLU A 23 -0.10 -20.38 10.37
CA GLU A 23 0.59 -21.14 11.41
C GLU A 23 -0.10 -21.04 12.77
N ARG A 24 -0.50 -19.84 13.21
CA ARG A 24 -1.05 -19.61 14.55
C ARG A 24 -2.52 -19.87 14.66
N MET A 25 -3.24 -20.01 13.54
CA MET A 25 -4.64 -20.42 13.52
C MET A 25 -4.82 -21.93 13.26
N GLU A 26 -3.74 -22.68 13.09
CA GLU A 26 -3.75 -24.14 13.11
C GLU A 26 -3.79 -24.63 14.58
N ILE A 27 -4.97 -24.48 15.19
CA ILE A 27 -5.20 -24.76 16.62
C ILE A 27 -6.38 -25.70 16.80
N PRO A 28 -6.42 -26.48 17.90
CA PRO A 28 -7.52 -27.41 18.16
C PRO A 28 -8.92 -26.76 18.13
N GLU A 29 -9.04 -25.51 18.55
CA GLU A 29 -10.31 -24.79 18.55
C GLU A 29 -10.85 -24.55 17.13
N VAL A 30 -9.99 -24.42 16.13
CA VAL A 30 -10.37 -24.34 14.71
C VAL A 30 -10.74 -25.72 14.18
N HIS A 31 -9.88 -26.72 14.35
CA HIS A 31 -10.12 -28.08 13.86
C HIS A 31 -11.35 -28.74 14.51
N ASN A 32 -11.66 -28.38 15.73
CA ASN A 32 -12.85 -28.85 16.42
C ASN A 32 -14.14 -28.05 16.11
N GLY A 33 -14.06 -27.07 15.19
CA GLY A 33 -15.19 -26.27 14.74
C GLY A 33 -15.74 -25.29 15.76
N TYR A 34 -14.99 -24.93 16.80
CA TYR A 34 -15.39 -23.90 17.77
C TYR A 34 -15.11 -22.50 17.25
N ILE A 35 -13.98 -22.33 16.52
CA ILE A 35 -13.56 -21.11 15.86
C ILE A 35 -13.57 -21.34 14.36
N ASN A 36 -14.30 -20.50 13.66
CA ASN A 36 -14.37 -20.47 12.20
C ASN A 36 -13.29 -19.54 11.63
N ARG A 37 -12.84 -19.82 10.41
CA ARG A 37 -11.99 -18.97 9.62
C ARG A 37 -12.74 -18.50 8.39
N SER A 38 -12.56 -17.23 8.01
CA SER A 38 -13.07 -16.74 6.72
C SER A 38 -12.16 -15.71 6.11
N THR A 39 -12.02 -15.81 4.79
CA THR A 39 -11.33 -14.82 3.94
C THR A 39 -12.38 -14.12 3.08
N PHE A 40 -12.49 -12.80 3.22
CA PHE A 40 -13.41 -11.97 2.46
C PHE A 40 -12.64 -11.11 1.47
N TYR A 41 -12.81 -11.36 0.18
CA TYR A 41 -12.31 -10.45 -0.86
C TYR A 41 -13.26 -9.27 -1.01
N THR A 42 -12.71 -8.10 -1.31
CA THR A 42 -13.48 -6.86 -1.41
C THR A 42 -13.06 -6.03 -2.63
N ILE A 43 -14.01 -5.35 -3.24
CA ILE A 43 -13.75 -4.35 -4.28
C ILE A 43 -13.38 -2.98 -3.68
N TYR A 44 -13.44 -2.87 -2.37
CA TYR A 44 -13.14 -1.62 -1.70
C TYR A 44 -11.65 -1.31 -1.73
N PRO A 45 -11.22 -0.09 -2.07
CA PRO A 45 -9.79 0.25 -2.06
C PRO A 45 -9.18 0.00 -0.68
N ARG A 46 -8.23 -0.91 -0.64
CA ARG A 46 -7.48 -1.19 0.60
C ARG A 46 -6.36 -0.18 0.77
N PRO A 47 -5.99 0.17 2.02
CA PRO A 47 -4.91 1.09 2.26
C PRO A 47 -3.62 0.66 1.55
N PRO A 48 -3.07 1.49 0.65
CA PRO A 48 -1.82 1.19 -0.03
C PRO A 48 -0.65 1.45 0.91
N TYR A 49 0.16 0.43 1.16
CA TYR A 49 1.42 0.60 1.86
C TYR A 49 2.50 1.05 0.89
N GLY A 50 3.24 2.07 1.28
CA GLY A 50 4.33 2.59 0.46
C GLY A 50 5.29 3.51 1.21
N VAL A 51 6.31 3.98 0.50
CA VAL A 51 7.28 4.94 1.03
C VAL A 51 7.05 6.30 0.38
N PHE A 52 6.62 7.27 1.17
CA PHE A 52 6.50 8.67 0.74
C PHE A 52 7.86 9.35 0.81
N LEU A 53 8.23 10.08 -0.23
CA LEU A 53 9.52 10.73 -0.37
C LEU A 53 9.38 12.24 -0.22
N ASN A 54 10.03 12.82 0.78
CA ASN A 54 9.93 14.25 1.07
C ASN A 54 10.86 15.04 0.14
N THR A 55 10.28 15.72 -0.85
CA THR A 55 11.03 16.47 -1.86
C THR A 55 11.74 17.72 -1.34
N SER A 56 11.39 18.20 -0.14
CA SER A 56 12.07 19.31 0.52
C SER A 56 13.37 18.89 1.22
N LYS A 57 13.68 17.58 1.27
CA LYS A 57 14.84 17.04 1.98
C LYS A 57 15.81 16.34 1.04
N ALA A 58 17.11 16.61 1.21
CA ALA A 58 18.12 15.77 0.60
C ALA A 58 18.04 14.34 1.20
N PRO A 59 18.28 13.27 0.42
CA PRO A 59 18.64 13.32 -1.01
C PRO A 59 17.41 13.33 -1.94
N PHE A 60 16.17 13.33 -1.44
CA PHE A 60 14.93 13.20 -2.21
C PHE A 60 14.48 14.50 -2.92
N ASN A 61 15.17 15.59 -2.75
CA ASN A 61 15.00 16.79 -3.57
C ASN A 61 15.46 16.60 -5.04
N ASP A 62 16.22 15.54 -5.33
CA ASP A 62 16.63 15.16 -6.68
C ASP A 62 15.74 14.04 -7.23
N LEU A 63 15.14 14.26 -8.40
CA LEU A 63 14.26 13.30 -9.06
C LEU A 63 15.00 11.98 -9.40
N ASN A 64 16.26 12.07 -9.83
CA ASN A 64 17.04 10.86 -10.14
C ASN A 64 17.27 10.02 -8.88
N VAL A 65 17.48 10.65 -7.73
CA VAL A 65 17.57 9.89 -6.47
C VAL A 65 16.24 9.20 -6.16
N ARG A 66 15.10 9.86 -6.34
CA ARG A 66 13.79 9.26 -6.11
C ARG A 66 13.53 8.06 -7.02
N ARG A 67 13.84 8.19 -8.33
CA ARG A 67 13.74 7.08 -9.30
C ARG A 67 14.70 5.94 -8.98
N GLY A 68 15.95 6.27 -8.70
CA GLY A 68 16.94 5.27 -8.27
C GLY A 68 16.51 4.54 -6.98
N PHE A 69 15.91 5.25 -6.03
CA PHE A 69 15.39 4.68 -4.80
C PHE A 69 14.28 3.66 -5.06
N GLN A 70 13.36 3.92 -6.01
CA GLN A 70 12.33 2.96 -6.39
C GLN A 70 12.92 1.67 -6.97
N HIS A 71 13.96 1.76 -7.81
CA HIS A 71 14.68 0.59 -8.34
C HIS A 71 15.55 -0.12 -7.31
N ALA A 72 15.90 0.53 -6.20
CA ALA A 72 16.76 -0.06 -5.16
C ALA A 72 15.99 -0.93 -4.16
N LEU A 73 14.66 -0.88 -4.13
CA LEU A 73 13.82 -1.62 -3.19
C LEU A 73 13.23 -2.87 -3.83
N ASN A 74 13.64 -4.05 -3.36
CA ASN A 74 13.16 -5.35 -3.88
C ASN A 74 11.82 -5.73 -3.24
N ILE A 75 10.77 -4.98 -3.57
CA ILE A 75 9.43 -5.16 -3.00
C ILE A 75 8.84 -6.51 -3.39
N GLN A 76 9.06 -6.98 -4.64
CA GLN A 76 8.52 -8.25 -5.10
C GLN A 76 9.05 -9.41 -4.25
N ASN A 77 10.33 -9.43 -3.95
CA ASN A 77 10.92 -10.46 -3.08
C ASN A 77 10.32 -10.47 -1.66
N ILE A 78 9.93 -9.30 -1.14
CA ILE A 78 9.21 -9.22 0.13
C ILE A 78 7.84 -9.90 0.02
N ILE A 79 7.11 -9.63 -1.05
CA ILE A 79 5.79 -10.23 -1.29
C ILE A 79 5.91 -11.75 -1.41
N ASP A 80 6.84 -12.24 -2.24
CA ASP A 80 6.96 -13.66 -2.53
C ASP A 80 7.46 -14.46 -1.32
N ILE A 81 8.47 -13.96 -0.62
CA ILE A 81 9.15 -14.71 0.44
C ILE A 81 8.61 -14.37 1.83
N THR A 82 8.48 -13.07 2.15
CA THR A 82 8.09 -12.67 3.51
C THR A 82 6.59 -12.77 3.71
N PHE A 83 5.82 -12.41 2.69
CA PHE A 83 4.36 -12.46 2.73
C PHE A 83 3.78 -13.69 2.04
N ARG A 84 4.62 -14.63 1.57
CA ARG A 84 4.21 -15.92 0.98
C ARG A 84 3.23 -15.77 -0.20
N GLY A 85 3.31 -14.66 -0.93
CA GLY A 85 2.38 -14.35 -2.02
C GLY A 85 1.00 -13.87 -1.58
N ASP A 86 0.74 -13.72 -0.28
CA ASP A 86 -0.55 -13.26 0.22
C ASP A 86 -0.87 -11.79 -0.13
N TYR A 87 0.15 -10.98 -0.37
CA TYR A 87 -0.01 -9.56 -0.64
C TYR A 87 0.19 -9.24 -2.11
N GLN A 88 -0.55 -8.26 -2.60
CA GLN A 88 -0.46 -7.80 -3.97
C GLN A 88 0.54 -6.65 -4.12
N ARG A 89 1.32 -6.67 -5.20
CA ARG A 89 2.18 -5.56 -5.59
C ARG A 89 1.34 -4.38 -6.08
N LEU A 90 1.54 -3.21 -5.50
CA LEU A 90 0.92 -1.99 -5.99
C LEU A 90 1.68 -1.43 -7.20
N ASN A 91 0.95 -0.90 -8.17
CA ASN A 91 1.51 -0.21 -9.33
C ASN A 91 1.39 1.31 -9.21
N SER A 92 0.26 1.82 -8.71
CA SER A 92 -0.02 3.25 -8.59
C SER A 92 -0.49 3.62 -7.20
N TYR A 93 -0.47 4.92 -6.89
CA TYR A 93 -0.93 5.47 -5.62
C TYR A 93 -2.42 5.21 -5.36
N ASN A 94 -3.24 5.27 -6.40
CA ASN A 94 -4.69 5.06 -6.31
C ASN A 94 -5.11 3.66 -6.81
N SER A 95 -4.37 2.62 -6.49
CA SER A 95 -4.77 1.24 -6.82
C SER A 95 -6.07 0.85 -6.10
N GLY A 96 -6.92 0.07 -6.77
CA GLY A 96 -8.18 -0.44 -6.21
C GLY A 96 -9.39 0.48 -6.38
N PHE A 97 -9.30 1.54 -7.18
CA PHE A 97 -10.42 2.42 -7.50
C PHE A 97 -11.11 2.09 -8.85
N GLY A 98 -11.06 0.84 -9.29
CA GLY A 98 -11.67 0.40 -10.54
C GLY A 98 -11.23 1.28 -11.71
N LYS A 99 -12.19 1.83 -12.47
CA LYS A 99 -11.91 2.67 -13.65
C LYS A 99 -11.09 3.93 -13.36
N PHE A 100 -11.04 4.41 -12.13
CA PHE A 100 -10.23 5.57 -11.75
C PHE A 100 -8.76 5.22 -11.49
N THR A 101 -8.42 3.94 -11.37
CA THR A 101 -7.02 3.49 -11.31
C THR A 101 -6.43 3.51 -12.72
N ASN A 102 -5.30 4.17 -12.91
CA ASN A 102 -4.61 4.17 -14.20
C ASN A 102 -3.94 2.81 -14.44
N PRO A 103 -4.41 1.99 -15.41
CA PRO A 103 -3.91 0.63 -15.62
C PRO A 103 -2.54 0.58 -16.33
N TYR A 104 -2.11 1.69 -16.90
CA TYR A 104 -0.87 1.78 -17.67
C TYR A 104 0.35 2.03 -16.80
N ILE A 105 0.17 2.48 -15.56
CA ILE A 105 1.27 2.68 -14.63
C ILE A 105 1.75 1.33 -14.11
N LYS A 106 3.05 1.12 -14.17
CA LYS A 106 3.71 -0.06 -13.63
C LYS A 106 4.79 0.35 -12.63
N ALA A 107 4.77 -0.29 -11.47
CA ALA A 107 5.82 -0.04 -10.47
C ALA A 107 7.20 -0.40 -11.03
N ARG A 108 8.18 0.48 -10.81
CA ARG A 108 9.55 0.23 -11.23
C ARG A 108 10.09 -1.05 -10.58
N PRO A 109 10.65 -1.98 -11.39
CA PRO A 109 11.18 -3.23 -10.86
C PRO A 109 12.48 -3.00 -10.09
N TYR A 110 12.81 -3.91 -9.18
CA TYR A 110 14.12 -3.94 -8.57
C TYR A 110 15.19 -4.15 -9.63
N SER A 111 16.11 -3.22 -9.74
CA SER A 111 17.24 -3.28 -10.66
C SER A 111 18.43 -2.51 -10.08
N PRO A 112 19.44 -3.20 -9.56
CA PRO A 112 20.66 -2.54 -9.09
C PRO A 112 21.37 -1.73 -10.18
N GLU A 113 21.28 -2.15 -11.42
CA GLU A 113 21.87 -1.43 -12.56
C GLU A 113 21.16 -0.11 -12.80
N GLN A 114 19.85 -0.11 -12.94
CA GLN A 114 19.07 1.13 -13.13
C GLN A 114 19.17 2.04 -11.92
N ALA A 115 19.11 1.51 -10.71
CA ALA A 115 19.28 2.30 -9.50
C ALA A 115 20.62 3.06 -9.53
N ARG A 116 21.73 2.38 -9.83
CA ARG A 116 23.06 3.00 -9.93
C ARG A 116 23.16 4.01 -11.05
N ALA A 117 22.52 3.75 -12.20
CA ALA A 117 22.50 4.70 -13.32
C ALA A 117 21.78 6.00 -12.95
N TYR A 118 20.65 5.92 -12.24
CA TYR A 118 19.96 7.09 -11.72
C TYR A 118 20.77 7.81 -10.64
N PHE A 119 21.40 7.09 -9.71
CA PHE A 119 22.27 7.70 -8.70
C PHE A 119 23.48 8.40 -9.32
N ALA A 120 24.04 7.83 -10.39
CA ALA A 120 25.13 8.48 -11.13
C ALA A 120 24.69 9.80 -11.78
N ARG A 121 23.46 9.87 -12.35
CA ARG A 121 22.87 11.11 -12.86
C ARG A 121 22.69 12.18 -11.78
N ALA A 122 22.44 11.77 -10.54
CA ALA A 122 22.37 12.64 -9.37
C ALA A 122 23.76 13.00 -8.81
N GLY A 123 24.85 12.55 -9.46
CA GLY A 123 26.25 12.86 -9.09
C GLY A 123 26.88 11.86 -8.10
N TYR A 124 26.19 10.78 -7.73
CA TYR A 124 26.75 9.73 -6.85
C TYR A 124 27.49 8.68 -7.68
N THR A 125 28.76 8.96 -8.00
CA THR A 125 29.55 8.16 -8.95
C THR A 125 30.71 7.40 -8.32
N ILE A 126 31.07 7.69 -7.07
CA ILE A 126 32.28 7.15 -6.42
C ILE A 126 31.85 6.12 -5.37
N PRO A 127 32.22 4.84 -5.51
CA PRO A 127 31.95 3.86 -4.46
C PRO A 127 32.88 4.06 -3.25
N CYS A 128 32.32 3.98 -2.05
CA CYS A 128 33.09 3.88 -0.81
C CYS A 128 33.55 2.42 -0.58
N PRO A 129 34.49 2.16 0.34
CA PRO A 129 34.97 0.82 0.64
C PRO A 129 33.87 -0.16 1.08
N ASP A 130 32.77 0.33 1.65
CA ASP A 130 31.61 -0.43 2.07
C ASP A 130 30.55 -0.61 0.97
N GLY A 131 30.84 -0.13 -0.26
CA GLY A 131 29.99 -0.25 -1.43
C GLY A 131 28.94 0.86 -1.59
N ILE A 132 28.80 1.77 -0.63
CA ILE A 132 27.88 2.90 -0.73
C ILE A 132 28.42 3.97 -1.65
N LEU A 133 27.57 4.57 -2.48
CA LEU A 133 27.97 5.61 -3.42
C LEU A 133 28.11 6.98 -2.72
N ARG A 134 29.00 7.83 -3.26
CA ARG A 134 29.17 9.22 -2.83
C ARG A 134 29.40 10.14 -4.02
N LYS A 135 29.17 11.42 -3.80
CA LYS A 135 29.55 12.49 -4.73
C LYS A 135 31.05 12.83 -4.63
N PRO A 136 31.61 13.55 -5.61
CA PRO A 136 33.00 14.02 -5.54
C PRO A 136 33.31 14.90 -4.31
N ASP A 137 32.31 15.62 -3.79
CA ASP A 137 32.44 16.45 -2.58
C ASP A 137 32.45 15.64 -1.27
N GLY A 138 32.34 14.31 -1.36
CA GLY A 138 32.29 13.40 -0.21
C GLY A 138 30.90 13.07 0.30
N THR A 139 29.85 13.73 -0.19
CA THR A 139 28.45 13.48 0.25
C THR A 139 28.04 12.04 -0.06
N ARG A 140 27.78 11.23 0.97
CA ARG A 140 27.32 9.85 0.83
C ARG A 140 25.85 9.77 0.43
N LEU A 141 25.51 8.73 -0.32
CA LEU A 141 24.11 8.42 -0.66
C LEU A 141 23.44 7.69 0.50
N THR A 142 22.81 8.45 1.39
CA THR A 142 22.09 7.96 2.55
C THR A 142 20.67 8.49 2.58
N ALA A 143 19.73 7.67 3.04
CA ALA A 143 18.34 8.05 3.20
C ALA A 143 17.75 7.44 4.47
N ALA A 144 17.04 8.23 5.27
CA ALA A 144 16.36 7.75 6.46
C ALA A 144 14.87 7.46 6.16
N ILE A 145 14.39 6.28 6.57
CA ILE A 145 12.96 5.91 6.51
C ILE A 145 12.39 5.90 7.91
N THR A 146 11.51 6.85 8.20
CA THR A 146 10.75 6.91 9.45
C THR A 146 9.51 6.01 9.35
N PHE A 147 9.26 5.21 10.40
CA PHE A 147 8.08 4.33 10.48
C PHE A 147 7.72 4.03 11.94
N PRO A 148 6.44 3.63 12.22
CA PRO A 148 6.04 3.25 13.58
C PRO A 148 6.64 1.90 13.99
N ASN A 149 7.18 1.83 15.20
CA ASN A 149 7.82 0.63 15.76
C ASN A 149 6.83 -0.38 16.39
N SER A 150 5.53 -0.14 16.25
CA SER A 150 4.47 -1.00 16.81
C SER A 150 4.45 -2.43 16.24
N SER A 151 5.15 -2.67 15.13
CA SER A 151 5.22 -3.98 14.48
C SER A 151 6.67 -4.45 14.26
N PRO A 152 7.18 -5.38 15.07
CA PRO A 152 8.51 -5.98 14.86
C PRO A 152 8.70 -6.60 13.47
N SER A 153 7.63 -7.18 12.90
CA SER A 153 7.68 -7.73 11.54
C SER A 153 7.91 -6.66 10.47
N LEU A 154 7.39 -5.43 10.67
CA LEU A 154 7.65 -4.32 9.75
C LEU A 154 9.13 -3.91 9.79
N ALA A 155 9.72 -3.80 10.98
CA ALA A 155 11.14 -3.48 11.11
C ALA A 155 12.02 -4.53 10.41
N SER A 156 11.70 -5.82 10.57
CA SER A 156 12.37 -6.92 9.87
C SER A 156 12.22 -6.82 8.34
N THR A 157 11.02 -6.52 7.87
CA THR A 157 10.73 -6.35 6.43
C THR A 157 11.53 -5.19 5.83
N LEU A 158 11.51 -4.02 6.48
CA LEU A 158 12.30 -2.87 6.04
C LEU A 158 13.82 -3.12 6.15
N GLY A 159 14.25 -3.97 7.09
CA GLY A 159 15.63 -4.44 7.20
C GLY A 159 16.09 -5.18 5.95
N LYS A 160 15.24 -6.05 5.37
CA LYS A 160 15.55 -6.75 4.12
C LYS A 160 15.67 -5.79 2.94
N LEU A 161 14.75 -4.80 2.84
CA LEU A 161 14.82 -3.76 1.79
C LEU A 161 16.08 -2.91 1.91
N LYS A 162 16.52 -2.60 3.14
CA LYS A 162 17.80 -1.91 3.40
C LYS A 162 18.98 -2.69 2.83
N GLU A 163 19.02 -4.01 3.03
CA GLU A 163 20.12 -4.85 2.51
C GLU A 163 20.09 -4.91 0.97
N ASP A 164 18.94 -4.94 0.35
CA ASP A 164 18.83 -4.89 -1.11
C ASP A 164 19.26 -3.52 -1.66
N ALA A 165 18.86 -2.42 -1.02
CA ALA A 165 19.29 -1.07 -1.39
C ALA A 165 20.82 -0.89 -1.28
N ARG A 166 21.47 -1.54 -0.31
CA ARG A 166 22.91 -1.53 -0.15
C ARG A 166 23.63 -2.12 -1.38
N LYS A 167 23.07 -3.17 -2.00
CA LYS A 167 23.60 -3.76 -3.24
C LYS A 167 23.55 -2.76 -4.41
N CYS A 168 22.67 -1.78 -4.32
CA CYS A 168 22.55 -0.68 -5.28
C CYS A 168 23.47 0.53 -4.98
N GLY A 169 24.18 0.50 -3.86
CA GLY A 169 25.04 1.61 -3.43
C GLY A 169 24.33 2.67 -2.59
N LEU A 170 23.14 2.37 -2.09
CA LEU A 170 22.35 3.25 -1.22
C LEU A 170 22.35 2.72 0.22
N GLU A 171 22.68 3.60 1.18
CA GLU A 171 22.52 3.32 2.61
C GLU A 171 21.16 3.78 3.11
N ILE A 172 20.33 2.83 3.56
CA ILE A 172 19.08 3.16 4.23
C ILE A 172 19.29 3.12 5.74
N GLN A 173 18.93 4.22 6.39
CA GLN A 173 18.88 4.32 7.84
C GLN A 173 17.42 4.11 8.27
N LEU A 174 17.19 3.04 9.03
CA LEU A 174 15.87 2.77 9.60
C LEU A 174 15.69 3.62 10.86
N ASP A 175 14.58 4.34 10.92
CA ASP A 175 14.21 5.26 11.98
C ASP A 175 12.87 4.84 12.62
N PRO A 176 12.88 3.74 13.42
CA PRO A 176 11.71 3.24 14.11
C PRO A 176 11.38 4.15 15.30
N LEU A 177 10.17 4.68 15.35
CA LEU A 177 9.70 5.55 16.40
C LEU A 177 8.36 5.06 16.97
N ASP A 178 8.04 5.47 18.18
CA ASP A 178 6.67 5.33 18.70
C ASP A 178 5.67 5.88 17.68
N SER A 179 4.50 5.25 17.56
CA SER A 179 3.51 5.59 16.52
C SER A 179 3.13 7.07 16.51
N THR A 180 2.92 7.65 17.69
CA THR A 180 2.57 9.08 17.82
C THR A 180 3.75 9.98 17.45
N VAL A 181 4.96 9.59 17.83
CA VAL A 181 6.19 10.35 17.54
C VAL A 181 6.51 10.26 16.04
N ALA A 182 6.39 9.07 15.44
CA ALA A 182 6.55 8.87 14.00
C ALA A 182 5.57 9.74 13.21
N PHE A 183 4.28 9.66 13.55
CA PHE A 183 3.23 10.46 12.91
C PHE A 183 3.52 11.97 13.02
N ARG A 184 3.86 12.44 14.22
CA ARG A 184 4.24 13.84 14.41
C ARG A 184 5.42 14.25 13.54
N LYS A 185 6.51 13.47 13.51
CA LYS A 185 7.69 13.75 12.70
C LYS A 185 7.36 13.83 11.20
N ILE A 186 6.48 12.96 10.72
CA ILE A 186 6.00 12.94 9.34
C ILE A 186 5.15 14.18 9.03
N MET A 187 4.16 14.48 9.87
CA MET A 187 3.25 15.62 9.66
C MET A 187 3.95 16.99 9.80
N GLU A 188 5.01 17.06 10.61
CA GLU A 188 5.91 18.20 10.68
C GLU A 188 6.90 18.27 9.50
N LYS A 189 6.80 17.34 8.53
CA LYS A 189 7.68 17.25 7.34
C LYS A 189 9.18 17.19 7.68
N ARG A 190 9.51 16.62 8.83
CA ARG A 190 10.90 16.42 9.28
C ARG A 190 11.51 15.11 8.82
N ALA A 191 10.70 14.12 8.43
CA ALA A 191 11.17 12.87 7.86
C ALA A 191 11.70 13.08 6.44
N GLN A 192 12.76 12.36 6.05
CA GLN A 192 13.24 12.29 4.67
C GLN A 192 12.34 11.39 3.83
N ALA A 193 12.07 10.20 4.32
CA ALA A 193 11.10 9.28 3.77
C ALA A 193 10.26 8.67 4.89
N SER A 194 9.04 8.24 4.56
CA SER A 194 8.09 7.71 5.53
C SER A 194 7.41 6.47 5.00
N PHE A 195 7.55 5.34 5.69
CA PHE A 195 6.78 4.14 5.37
C PHE A 195 5.46 4.16 6.12
N MET A 196 4.37 4.18 5.38
CA MET A 196 3.03 4.18 5.95
C MET A 196 1.97 3.71 4.95
N ALA A 197 0.79 3.36 5.44
CA ALA A 197 -0.40 3.24 4.62
C ALA A 197 -1.21 4.54 4.70
N TRP A 198 -1.90 4.87 3.62
CA TRP A 198 -2.84 5.98 3.58
C TRP A 198 -4.25 5.44 3.33
N GLY A 199 -5.20 5.90 4.13
CA GLY A 199 -6.60 5.53 3.93
C GLY A 199 -7.23 6.35 2.82
N PHE A 200 -8.04 5.70 1.99
CA PHE A 200 -8.84 6.36 0.96
C PHE A 200 -10.32 6.16 1.26
N THR A 201 -11.12 7.14 0.85
CA THR A 201 -12.58 7.06 0.97
C THR A 201 -13.18 7.02 -0.44
N PRO A 202 -13.84 5.93 -0.85
CA PRO A 202 -14.53 5.87 -2.14
C PRO A 202 -15.66 6.90 -2.19
N PRO A 203 -16.26 7.16 -3.36
CA PRO A 203 -16.21 6.31 -4.57
C PRO A 203 -15.04 6.56 -5.52
N HIS A 204 -14.32 7.64 -5.38
CA HIS A 204 -13.22 8.02 -6.27
C HIS A 204 -12.03 8.58 -5.50
N PRO A 205 -10.82 8.57 -6.09
CA PRO A 205 -9.65 9.16 -5.47
C PRO A 205 -9.82 10.66 -5.23
N MET A 206 -9.20 11.18 -4.17
CA MET A 206 -9.08 12.59 -3.85
C MET A 206 -7.62 12.92 -3.59
N ASN A 207 -6.90 13.38 -4.62
CA ASN A 207 -5.45 13.56 -4.57
C ASN A 207 -5.03 14.97 -4.15
N GLU A 208 -5.94 15.93 -4.21
CA GLU A 208 -5.66 17.35 -4.00
C GLU A 208 -4.90 17.63 -2.70
N GLN A 209 -5.41 17.15 -1.57
CA GLN A 209 -4.79 17.40 -0.28
C GLN A 209 -3.39 16.77 -0.14
N GLY A 210 -3.14 15.68 -0.88
CA GLY A 210 -1.88 14.95 -0.83
C GLY A 210 -0.76 15.59 -1.65
N PHE A 211 -1.10 16.34 -2.71
CA PHE A 211 -0.09 16.74 -3.68
C PHE A 211 -0.18 18.19 -4.17
N HIS A 212 -1.24 18.95 -3.88
CA HIS A 212 -1.35 20.34 -4.30
C HIS A 212 -0.40 21.23 -3.49
N SER A 213 0.27 22.19 -4.16
CA SER A 213 1.27 23.11 -3.60
C SER A 213 0.76 23.90 -2.40
N ARG A 214 -0.53 24.27 -2.38
CA ARG A 214 -1.16 25.01 -1.27
C ARG A 214 -1.14 24.28 0.08
N TYR A 215 -0.91 22.96 0.06
CA TYR A 215 -0.72 22.16 1.28
C TYR A 215 0.75 21.86 1.59
N ALA A 216 1.67 22.33 0.75
CA ALA A 216 3.11 22.18 0.95
C ALA A 216 3.78 23.43 1.50
N TYR A 217 3.47 24.58 0.88
CA TYR A 217 4.12 25.86 1.19
C TYR A 217 3.12 27.00 1.31
N ASP A 218 3.40 27.93 2.24
CA ASP A 218 2.67 29.19 2.37
C ASP A 218 3.11 30.21 1.32
N GLU A 219 2.43 31.36 1.25
CA GLU A 219 2.73 32.44 0.31
C GLU A 219 4.16 33.00 0.46
N ARG A 220 4.80 32.80 1.59
CA ARG A 220 6.17 33.25 1.89
C ARG A 220 7.22 32.16 1.60
N GLY A 221 6.79 30.99 1.10
CA GLY A 221 7.67 29.85 0.84
C GLY A 221 8.02 29.03 2.08
N GLY A 222 7.33 29.24 3.20
CA GLY A 222 7.47 28.44 4.42
C GLY A 222 6.74 27.10 4.29
N LEU A 223 7.33 26.02 4.81
CA LEU A 223 6.67 24.69 4.84
C LEU A 223 5.44 24.73 5.75
N ILE A 224 4.30 24.34 5.22
CA ILE A 224 3.06 24.15 6.00
C ILE A 224 3.09 22.74 6.59
N THR A 225 3.06 22.66 7.91
CA THR A 225 3.03 21.40 8.65
C THR A 225 1.59 20.94 8.90
N TYR A 226 1.42 19.66 9.29
CA TYR A 226 0.11 19.05 9.59
C TYR A 226 -0.88 19.10 8.44
N THR A 227 -0.39 18.92 7.21
CA THR A 227 -1.19 18.75 5.99
C THR A 227 -0.90 17.39 5.37
N ASN A 228 -1.81 16.90 4.52
CA ASN A 228 -1.69 15.60 3.87
C ASN A 228 -0.61 15.56 2.76
N ASN A 229 -0.10 16.72 2.31
CA ASN A 229 1.04 16.77 1.39
C ASN A 229 2.35 16.49 2.15
N ILE A 230 2.52 15.26 2.61
CA ILE A 230 3.69 14.83 3.39
C ILE A 230 4.96 14.76 2.56
N CYS A 231 4.84 14.68 1.23
CA CYS A 231 5.96 14.77 0.30
C CYS A 231 6.54 16.20 0.19
N ALA A 232 5.88 17.20 0.75
CA ALA A 232 6.21 18.62 0.58
C ALA A 232 6.43 18.98 -0.91
N TYR A 233 5.64 18.36 -1.78
CA TYR A 233 5.74 18.54 -3.22
C TYR A 233 4.96 19.80 -3.66
N ALA A 234 5.58 20.59 -4.52
CA ALA A 234 4.96 21.78 -5.10
C ALA A 234 5.37 21.92 -6.57
N ASP A 235 4.38 21.87 -7.45
CA ASP A 235 4.55 21.98 -8.89
C ASP A 235 3.29 22.54 -9.54
N LYS A 236 3.44 23.58 -10.37
CA LYS A 236 2.29 24.28 -10.99
C LYS A 236 1.53 23.42 -12.01
N GLU A 237 2.18 22.45 -12.62
CA GLU A 237 1.51 21.52 -13.53
C GLU A 237 0.66 20.53 -12.73
N MET A 238 1.20 19.98 -11.65
CA MET A 238 0.45 19.14 -10.72
C MET A 238 -0.77 19.88 -10.18
N ASP A 239 -0.63 21.15 -9.77
CA ASP A 239 -1.74 21.96 -9.25
C ASP A 239 -2.88 22.05 -10.28
N LYS A 240 -2.57 22.30 -11.55
CA LYS A 240 -3.57 22.35 -12.62
C LYS A 240 -4.27 21.00 -12.85
N LEU A 241 -3.52 19.89 -12.74
CA LEU A 241 -4.09 18.55 -12.88
C LEU A 241 -5.04 18.23 -11.71
N LEU A 242 -4.66 18.61 -10.49
CA LEU A 242 -5.49 18.44 -9.30
C LEU A 242 -6.72 19.33 -9.30
N ASP A 243 -6.59 20.57 -9.77
CA ASP A 243 -7.75 21.47 -9.98
C ASP A 243 -8.72 20.88 -11.01
N ALA A 244 -8.20 20.27 -12.08
CA ALA A 244 -9.04 19.60 -13.09
C ALA A 244 -9.71 18.32 -12.51
N GLU A 245 -9.03 17.57 -11.65
CA GLU A 245 -9.63 16.44 -10.93
C GLU A 245 -10.77 16.89 -10.02
N THR A 246 -10.53 17.94 -9.22
CA THR A 246 -11.50 18.45 -8.24
C THR A 246 -12.73 19.08 -8.90
N ASN A 247 -12.56 19.72 -10.06
CA ASN A 247 -13.63 20.43 -10.76
C ASN A 247 -14.26 19.62 -11.90
N ALA A 248 -13.96 18.32 -12.02
CA ALA A 248 -14.55 17.46 -13.04
C ALA A 248 -16.08 17.40 -12.88
N ALA A 249 -16.81 17.69 -13.98
CA ALA A 249 -18.27 17.72 -13.98
C ALA A 249 -18.90 16.36 -14.31
N THR A 250 -18.12 15.46 -14.91
CA THR A 250 -18.56 14.12 -15.31
C THR A 250 -17.57 13.06 -14.83
N GLU A 251 -18.03 11.82 -14.72
CA GLU A 251 -17.15 10.70 -14.36
C GLU A 251 -16.01 10.50 -15.37
N ASP A 252 -16.27 10.70 -16.65
CA ASP A 252 -15.26 10.58 -17.70
C ASP A 252 -14.17 11.66 -17.59
N GLU A 253 -14.55 12.88 -17.26
CA GLU A 253 -13.60 13.95 -16.98
C GLU A 253 -12.78 13.65 -15.73
N LEU A 254 -13.43 13.17 -14.68
CA LEU A 254 -12.80 12.78 -13.44
C LEU A 254 -11.80 11.64 -13.67
N GLN A 255 -12.19 10.58 -14.40
CA GLN A 255 -11.30 9.48 -14.74
C GLN A 255 -10.03 9.96 -15.46
N LYS A 256 -10.22 10.78 -16.53
CA LYS A 256 -9.10 11.31 -17.30
C LYS A 256 -8.17 12.20 -16.48
N ALA A 257 -8.75 13.05 -15.63
CA ALA A 257 -7.99 13.92 -14.74
C ALA A 257 -7.20 13.11 -13.70
N THR A 258 -7.87 12.18 -13.04
CA THR A 258 -7.26 11.29 -12.05
C THR A 258 -6.10 10.47 -12.64
N TRP A 259 -6.25 9.94 -13.86
CA TRP A 259 -5.18 9.20 -14.53
C TRP A 259 -3.95 10.07 -14.80
N LYS A 260 -4.13 11.34 -15.18
CA LYS A 260 -3.03 12.29 -15.37
C LYS A 260 -2.33 12.63 -14.05
N VAL A 261 -3.10 12.79 -12.97
CA VAL A 261 -2.55 13.02 -11.63
C VAL A 261 -1.70 11.80 -11.20
N GLN A 262 -2.22 10.59 -11.37
CA GLN A 262 -1.47 9.36 -11.04
C GLN A 262 -0.19 9.24 -11.87
N GLN A 263 -0.26 9.56 -13.17
CA GLN A 263 0.92 9.56 -14.04
C GLN A 263 1.97 10.57 -13.52
N LYS A 264 1.57 11.78 -13.16
CA LYS A 264 2.48 12.79 -12.62
C LYS A 264 3.10 12.37 -11.28
N ILE A 265 2.33 11.71 -10.40
CA ILE A 265 2.86 11.14 -9.14
C ILE A 265 3.95 10.10 -9.43
N ASP A 266 3.75 9.25 -10.44
CA ASP A 266 4.72 8.24 -10.84
C ASP A 266 5.95 8.86 -11.52
N ASP A 267 5.76 9.77 -12.49
CA ASP A 267 6.83 10.46 -13.21
C ASP A 267 7.77 11.19 -12.25
N GLU A 268 7.21 11.83 -11.24
CA GLU A 268 7.95 12.54 -10.19
C GLU A 268 8.46 11.63 -9.09
N ALA A 269 8.13 10.34 -9.15
CA ALA A 269 8.53 9.34 -8.17
C ALA A 269 8.31 9.80 -6.71
N LEU A 270 7.12 10.36 -6.42
CA LEU A 270 6.81 10.93 -5.10
C LEU A 270 6.55 9.86 -4.05
N TRP A 271 6.14 8.68 -4.50
CA TRP A 271 5.76 7.58 -3.66
C TRP A 271 6.28 6.26 -4.23
N VAL A 272 6.81 5.39 -3.38
CA VAL A 272 7.22 4.04 -3.79
C VAL A 272 6.06 3.09 -3.54
N PRO A 273 5.41 2.56 -4.59
CA PRO A 273 4.37 1.56 -4.41
C PRO A 273 4.95 0.30 -3.77
N CYS A 274 4.39 -0.15 -2.65
CA CYS A 274 4.83 -1.38 -2.01
C CYS A 274 3.78 -2.48 -2.17
N TRP A 275 2.82 -2.60 -1.28
CA TRP A 275 1.85 -3.69 -1.28
C TRP A 275 0.51 -3.29 -0.66
N THR A 276 -0.49 -4.12 -0.91
CA THR A 276 -1.77 -4.12 -0.23
C THR A 276 -2.29 -5.54 -0.06
N THR A 277 -3.40 -5.72 0.65
CA THR A 277 -4.17 -6.96 0.68
C THR A 277 -5.51 -6.74 0.01
N GLU A 278 -5.96 -7.67 -0.82
CA GLU A 278 -7.29 -7.63 -1.47
C GLU A 278 -8.39 -8.23 -0.60
N PHE A 279 -8.04 -8.70 0.56
CA PHE A 279 -8.93 -9.44 1.43
C PHE A 279 -8.83 -8.99 2.89
N ILE A 280 -9.84 -9.39 3.65
CA ILE A 280 -9.88 -9.36 5.10
C ILE A 280 -9.99 -10.81 5.58
N ARG A 281 -9.15 -11.21 6.52
CA ARG A 281 -9.20 -12.54 7.15
C ARG A 281 -9.67 -12.43 8.59
N LEU A 282 -10.69 -13.19 8.93
CA LEU A 282 -11.24 -13.25 10.29
C LEU A 282 -11.13 -14.65 10.87
N GLY A 283 -10.66 -14.74 12.11
CA GLY A 283 -10.92 -15.85 13.00
C GLY A 283 -12.03 -15.44 13.97
N TYR A 284 -13.07 -16.26 14.09
CA TYR A 284 -14.22 -15.92 14.91
C TYR A 284 -14.90 -17.16 15.49
N TRP A 285 -15.44 -17.02 16.67
CA TRP A 285 -16.18 -18.11 17.29
C TRP A 285 -17.48 -18.39 16.53
N ARG A 286 -17.93 -19.64 16.49
CA ARG A 286 -19.14 -20.09 15.77
C ARG A 286 -20.43 -19.38 16.19
N TRP A 287 -20.46 -18.73 17.32
CA TRP A 287 -21.59 -17.92 17.79
C TRP A 287 -21.63 -16.51 17.19
N VAL A 288 -20.62 -16.11 16.46
CA VAL A 288 -20.64 -14.85 15.71
C VAL A 288 -21.40 -15.08 14.42
N LYS A 289 -22.40 -14.24 14.16
CA LYS A 289 -23.28 -14.34 13.00
C LYS A 289 -23.26 -13.07 12.20
N TRP A 290 -23.36 -13.22 10.88
CA TRP A 290 -23.51 -12.15 9.90
C TRP A 290 -24.84 -12.30 9.17
N PRO A 291 -25.36 -11.21 8.53
CA PRO A 291 -26.49 -11.32 7.61
C PRO A 291 -26.17 -12.32 6.49
N ASN A 292 -27.11 -13.18 6.19
CA ASN A 292 -26.96 -14.20 5.15
C ASN A 292 -27.38 -13.67 3.78
N SER A 293 -26.81 -12.54 3.38
CA SER A 293 -27.08 -11.91 2.09
C SER A 293 -25.77 -11.56 1.41
N ALA A 294 -25.65 -11.84 0.13
CA ALA A 294 -24.48 -11.52 -0.67
C ALA A 294 -24.14 -10.03 -0.61
N THR A 295 -25.14 -9.16 -0.51
CA THR A 295 -24.97 -7.72 -0.48
C THR A 295 -24.52 -7.16 0.87
N THR A 296 -24.78 -7.84 1.98
CA THR A 296 -24.41 -7.38 3.32
C THR A 296 -23.26 -8.17 3.93
N GLN A 297 -23.08 -9.42 3.51
CA GLN A 297 -22.06 -10.31 4.04
C GLN A 297 -20.66 -9.97 3.52
N PHE A 298 -20.63 -9.38 2.30
CA PHE A 298 -19.37 -9.15 1.69
C PHE A 298 -19.00 -7.74 1.49
N CYS A 299 -19.97 -6.94 1.71
CA CYS A 299 -19.70 -5.64 1.44
C CYS A 299 -19.05 -4.93 2.31
N HIS A 300 -19.08 -5.39 2.98
CA HIS A 300 -18.83 -4.53 3.54
C HIS A 300 -18.51 -4.32 4.23
N PRO A 301 -17.85 -4.24 4.21
CA PRO A 301 -17.23 -3.46 4.65
C PRO A 301 -17.02 -2.37 4.44
N VAL A 302 -17.03 -2.24 4.88
CA VAL A 302 -16.77 -1.23 5.28
C VAL A 302 -15.42 -0.97 5.38
N VAL A 303 -15.13 0.09 5.23
CA VAL A 303 -13.96 0.80 5.11
C VAL A 303 -12.75 0.16 5.67
N PHE A 304 -12.81 -0.51 6.74
CA PHE A 304 -11.63 -1.08 7.36
C PHE A 304 -11.79 -2.56 7.70
N ASP A 305 -12.96 -2.98 8.13
CA ASP A 305 -13.11 -4.28 8.75
C ASP A 305 -14.61 -4.63 8.85
N PRO A 306 -15.07 -5.88 8.62
CA PRO A 306 -16.45 -6.27 8.87
C PRO A 306 -16.93 -5.98 10.29
N MET A 307 -16.01 -5.89 11.25
CA MET A 307 -16.34 -5.56 12.64
C MET A 307 -16.75 -4.09 12.80
N GLU A 308 -16.20 -3.19 12.01
CA GLU A 308 -16.54 -1.77 12.05
C GLU A 308 -17.88 -1.44 11.40
N SER A 309 -18.44 -2.40 10.64
CA SER A 309 -19.74 -2.22 10.00
C SER A 309 -20.91 -2.40 10.93
N TYR A 310 -20.70 -2.95 12.12
CA TYR A 310 -21.74 -3.34 13.06
C TYR A 310 -22.79 -4.29 12.45
N LEU A 311 -22.44 -5.00 11.38
CA LEU A 311 -23.30 -5.94 10.69
C LEU A 311 -23.11 -7.38 11.18
N TYR A 312 -22.75 -7.56 12.42
CA TYR A 312 -22.67 -8.88 13.06
C TYR A 312 -23.29 -8.86 14.45
N TRP A 313 -23.61 -10.03 14.95
CA TRP A 313 -24.12 -10.20 16.32
C TRP A 313 -23.58 -11.47 16.96
N VAL A 314 -23.66 -11.54 18.27
CA VAL A 314 -23.35 -12.72 19.05
C VAL A 314 -24.66 -13.47 19.35
N ASP A 315 -24.74 -14.74 18.94
CA ASP A 315 -25.82 -15.64 19.30
C ASP A 315 -25.50 -16.32 20.63
N ASN A 316 -26.22 -15.94 21.68
CA ASN A 316 -25.94 -16.40 23.04
C ASN A 316 -26.30 -17.86 23.25
N ASP A 317 -27.27 -18.41 22.52
CA ASP A 317 -27.66 -19.82 22.63
C ASP A 317 -26.58 -20.70 22.01
N ILE A 318 -26.07 -20.33 20.83
CA ILE A 318 -24.93 -20.99 20.19
C ILE A 318 -23.65 -20.82 21.03
N LYS A 319 -23.47 -19.69 21.70
CA LYS A 319 -22.32 -19.48 22.61
C LYS A 319 -22.36 -20.47 23.76
N LYS A 320 -23.51 -20.61 24.40
CA LYS A 320 -23.71 -21.57 25.48
C LYS A 320 -23.50 -23.02 25.02
N GLU A 321 -24.12 -23.43 23.90
CA GLU A 321 -23.93 -24.74 23.28
C GLU A 321 -22.43 -25.03 22.99
N THR A 322 -21.72 -24.08 22.40
CA THR A 322 -20.32 -24.24 22.05
C THR A 322 -19.45 -24.42 23.28
N MET A 323 -19.70 -23.63 24.33
CA MET A 323 -18.90 -23.70 25.56
C MET A 323 -19.21 -25.00 26.36
N GLU A 324 -20.41 -25.51 26.27
CA GLU A 324 -20.77 -26.82 26.83
C GLU A 324 -20.12 -27.95 26.05
N ALA A 325 -20.24 -27.94 24.72
CA ALA A 325 -19.59 -28.91 23.84
C ALA A 325 -18.07 -28.95 24.03
N LYS A 326 -17.42 -27.79 24.14
CA LYS A 326 -15.96 -27.70 24.41
C LYS A 326 -15.60 -28.34 25.75
N ARG A 327 -16.42 -28.18 26.80
CA ARG A 327 -16.19 -28.83 28.11
C ARG A 327 -16.37 -30.35 28.05
N GLU A 328 -17.28 -30.81 27.22
CA GLU A 328 -17.60 -32.23 27.05
C GLU A 328 -16.71 -32.92 25.99
N GLY A 329 -15.83 -32.18 25.31
CA GLY A 329 -15.00 -32.70 24.23
C GLY A 329 -15.75 -33.03 22.94
N LYS A 330 -16.96 -32.51 22.76
CA LYS A 330 -17.74 -32.62 21.54
C LYS A 330 -17.26 -31.64 20.50
N THR A 331 -17.20 -32.04 19.24
CA THR A 331 -16.71 -31.23 18.11
C THR A 331 -17.84 -30.89 17.15
N PHE A 332 -17.60 -29.83 16.35
CA PHE A 332 -18.43 -29.45 15.22
C PHE A 332 -17.60 -29.54 13.93
N GLU A 333 -18.25 -29.34 12.81
CA GLU A 333 -17.55 -29.27 11.51
C GLU A 333 -16.60 -28.07 11.47
N GLU A 334 -15.40 -28.29 10.98
CA GLU A 334 -14.43 -27.22 10.73
C GLU A 334 -14.93 -26.31 9.60
N VAL A 335 -14.91 -25.00 9.82
CA VAL A 335 -15.33 -24.00 8.84
C VAL A 335 -14.16 -23.11 8.46
N ASP A 336 -13.75 -23.22 7.19
CA ASP A 336 -12.79 -22.31 6.55
C ASP A 336 -13.37 -21.87 5.19
N THR A 337 -13.92 -20.66 5.15
CA THR A 337 -14.68 -20.18 3.99
C THR A 337 -13.97 -19.04 3.30
N VAL A 338 -13.86 -19.14 1.98
CA VAL A 338 -13.35 -18.06 1.12
C VAL A 338 -14.52 -17.46 0.35
N TYR A 339 -14.75 -16.18 0.56
CA TYR A 339 -15.73 -15.38 -0.16
C TYR A 339 -14.99 -14.58 -1.23
N ASP A 340 -14.93 -15.09 -2.45
CA ASP A 340 -14.07 -14.58 -3.53
C ASP A 340 -14.83 -13.91 -4.68
N GLN A 341 -16.13 -13.71 -4.56
CA GLN A 341 -16.97 -13.13 -5.62
C GLN A 341 -16.48 -11.74 -6.10
N TYR A 342 -15.71 -11.04 -5.29
CA TYR A 342 -15.16 -9.73 -5.63
C TYR A 342 -13.66 -9.78 -5.97
N ARG A 343 -13.04 -10.96 -5.96
CA ARG A 343 -11.59 -11.11 -6.13
C ARG A 343 -11.07 -10.63 -7.47
N TYR A 344 -11.88 -10.69 -8.50
CA TYR A 344 -11.46 -10.42 -9.88
C TYR A 344 -12.21 -9.24 -10.51
N MET A 345 -12.94 -8.47 -9.71
CA MET A 345 -13.79 -7.38 -10.24
C MET A 345 -13.00 -6.11 -10.63
N ASP A 346 -11.76 -5.98 -10.18
CA ASP A 346 -10.88 -4.85 -10.54
C ASP A 346 -10.05 -5.07 -11.81
N SER A 347 -10.21 -6.19 -12.50
CA SER A 347 -9.58 -6.38 -13.78
C SER A 347 -10.29 -5.52 -14.85
N ILE A 348 -9.52 -4.94 -15.77
CA ILE A 348 -10.07 -4.14 -16.89
C ILE A 348 -11.11 -4.94 -17.67
N GLU A 349 -10.91 -6.24 -17.83
CA GLU A 349 -11.84 -7.18 -18.48
C GLU A 349 -13.18 -7.31 -17.73
N SER A 350 -13.21 -7.15 -16.40
CA SER A 350 -14.46 -7.20 -15.64
C SER A 350 -15.29 -5.91 -15.75
N LEU A 351 -14.66 -4.79 -16.06
CA LEU A 351 -15.33 -3.53 -16.34
C LEU A 351 -16.02 -3.56 -17.72
N ASP A 352 -15.39 -4.16 -18.74
CA ASP A 352 -15.96 -4.29 -20.07
C ASP A 352 -17.20 -5.20 -20.13
N ASN A 353 -17.32 -6.16 -19.24
CA ASN A 353 -18.41 -7.16 -19.27
C ASN A 353 -19.70 -6.73 -18.54
N LYS A 354 -19.68 -5.69 -17.71
CA LYS A 354 -20.86 -5.28 -16.92
C LYS A 354 -21.74 -4.22 -17.60
N ASP A 355 -21.17 -3.38 -18.43
CA ASP A 355 -21.87 -2.23 -19.02
C ASP A 355 -22.24 -2.44 -20.51
N GLY A 356 -22.36 -3.65 -20.98
CA GLY A 356 -22.94 -3.92 -22.32
C GLY A 356 -22.16 -3.28 -23.48
N GLY A 357 -20.85 -3.39 -23.52
CA GLY A 357 -20.09 -3.16 -24.76
C GLY A 357 -19.63 -1.72 -25.02
N GLY A 358 -19.41 -0.94 -24.02
CA GLY A 358 -18.70 0.33 -24.17
C GLY A 358 -17.21 0.06 -24.41
N LYS A 359 -16.72 0.26 -25.65
CA LYS A 359 -15.27 0.32 -25.91
C LYS A 359 -14.68 1.38 -25.01
N LEU A 360 -13.62 1.00 -24.25
CA LEU A 360 -12.76 1.98 -23.58
C LEU A 360 -12.42 3.10 -24.57
N PRO A 361 -12.54 4.37 -24.21
CA PRO A 361 -12.10 5.43 -25.09
C PRO A 361 -10.65 5.16 -25.45
N SER A 362 -10.32 5.20 -26.76
CA SER A 362 -8.94 5.11 -27.24
C SER A 362 -8.17 6.24 -26.56
N VAL A 363 -7.51 5.92 -25.48
CA VAL A 363 -6.57 6.85 -24.86
C VAL A 363 -5.46 7.05 -25.91
N PRO A 364 -5.11 8.31 -26.23
CA PRO A 364 -3.93 8.55 -27.04
C PRO A 364 -2.81 7.75 -26.38
N VAL A 365 -2.12 6.91 -27.16
CA VAL A 365 -0.93 6.22 -26.73
C VAL A 365 -0.01 7.30 -26.21
N ILE A 366 0.02 7.47 -24.88
CA ILE A 366 1.09 8.23 -24.25
C ILE A 366 2.30 7.37 -24.60
N PRO A 367 3.27 7.87 -25.38
CA PRO A 367 4.45 7.09 -25.68
C PRO A 367 4.92 6.56 -24.34
N GLU A 368 5.17 5.25 -24.27
CA GLU A 368 5.83 4.69 -23.11
C GLU A 368 6.85 5.71 -22.70
N SER A 369 6.79 6.18 -21.47
CA SER A 369 7.82 7.04 -20.93
C SER A 369 9.06 6.17 -20.96
N GLY A 370 9.67 6.12 -22.14
CA GLY A 370 10.79 5.27 -22.43
C GLY A 370 11.78 5.57 -21.34
N ASP A 371 12.06 4.56 -20.55
CA ASP A 371 13.08 4.72 -19.53
C ASP A 371 14.33 5.18 -20.30
N PRO A 372 14.84 6.41 -20.13
CA PRO A 372 15.88 6.97 -20.97
C PRO A 372 17.22 6.23 -20.87
N LEU A 373 17.18 4.99 -20.37
CA LEU A 373 18.31 4.08 -20.24
C LEU A 373 18.47 3.10 -21.42
N GLU A 374 17.62 3.14 -22.46
CA GLU A 374 17.97 2.41 -23.67
C GLU A 374 19.19 3.06 -24.32
N PRO A 375 20.28 2.32 -24.53
CA PRO A 375 21.44 2.84 -25.25
C PRO A 375 21.01 3.14 -26.68
N SER A 376 21.18 4.39 -27.12
CA SER A 376 21.05 4.74 -28.52
C SER A 376 21.93 3.80 -29.33
N ALA A 377 21.33 3.03 -30.22
CA ALA A 377 22.07 2.26 -31.21
C ALA A 377 22.99 3.23 -31.95
N THR A 378 24.28 3.07 -31.73
CA THR A 378 25.31 3.77 -32.46
C THR A 378 25.19 3.44 -33.92
N GLU A 379 24.89 4.44 -34.73
CA GLU A 379 25.13 4.43 -36.16
C GLU A 379 26.57 4.03 -36.45
N LYS A 380 26.68 3.08 -37.36
CA LYS A 380 27.83 2.93 -38.23
C LYS A 380 27.47 3.40 -39.60
#